data_a6d363985b60804d87beed2bc8d4d89f
#
_entry.id   a6d363985b60804d87beed2bc8d4d89f
#
_cell.length_a   1.000
_cell.length_b   1.000
_cell.length_c   1.000
_cell.angle_alpha   90.00
_cell.angle_beta   90.00
_cell.angle_gamma   90.00
#
_symmetry.space_group_name_H-M   'P 1'
#
loop_
_entity.id
_entity.type
_entity.pdbx_description
1 polymer ?
#
loop_
_entity_poly.entity_id
_entity_poly.type
_entity_poly.pdbx_seq_one_letter_code
_entity_poly.pdbx_strand_id
1 'polypeptide(L)'
;MNPAARIKDAFCSYCGTAFPTPLVYPRTCPNPACGVQIWANPIPVAVVLQPIVHGERTGLLVVRRAIEPRRGLLALVGGFVEEQETWQAAGAREVFEEAGLRIEASGLSPFWYTSTEPRPNRVLLFSAATPLPASALPPFPPNAEASERGLVFGPSGLADVFAFPLHARAAERYFAAQGITGAHDF
;
A
#
# COMPACT_ATOMS: atom_id res chain seq x y z
N MET A 1 -19.21 -26.93 -12.53
CA MET A 1 -19.34 -25.83 -13.53
C MET A 1 -18.09 -24.97 -13.43
N ASN A 2 -17.28 -24.93 -14.48
CA ASN A 2 -16.11 -24.08 -14.54
C ASN A 2 -16.63 -22.64 -14.59
N PRO A 3 -16.35 -21.73 -13.61
CA PRO A 3 -16.78 -20.35 -13.74
C PRO A 3 -16.08 -19.79 -14.96
N ALA A 4 -16.85 -19.35 -15.95
CA ALA A 4 -16.33 -18.70 -17.13
C ALA A 4 -15.28 -17.69 -16.70
N ALA A 5 -14.05 -17.80 -17.23
CA ALA A 5 -12.94 -16.95 -16.86
C ALA A 5 -13.40 -15.49 -16.93
N ARG A 6 -13.46 -14.81 -15.78
CA ARG A 6 -13.85 -13.40 -15.72
C ARG A 6 -12.79 -12.59 -16.46
N ILE A 7 -13.17 -12.06 -17.61
CA ILE A 7 -12.28 -11.20 -18.40
C ILE A 7 -12.50 -9.76 -17.91
N LYS A 8 -11.47 -9.19 -17.29
CA LYS A 8 -11.51 -7.80 -16.81
C LYS A 8 -11.77 -6.87 -18.00
N ASP A 9 -12.69 -5.93 -17.81
CA ASP A 9 -13.02 -4.88 -18.77
C ASP A 9 -13.49 -5.42 -20.14
N ALA A 10 -14.19 -6.56 -20.17
CA ALA A 10 -14.75 -7.14 -21.38
C ALA A 10 -15.90 -6.30 -21.97
N PHE A 11 -16.46 -5.40 -21.18
CA PHE A 11 -17.58 -4.53 -21.53
C PHE A 11 -17.23 -3.06 -21.27
N CYS A 12 -17.82 -2.18 -22.08
CA CYS A 12 -17.72 -0.74 -21.87
C CYS A 12 -18.41 -0.35 -20.54
N SER A 13 -17.68 0.31 -19.64
CA SER A 13 -18.20 0.75 -18.35
C SER A 13 -19.27 1.86 -18.46
N TYR A 14 -19.38 2.52 -19.62
CA TYR A 14 -20.33 3.60 -19.85
C TYR A 14 -21.67 3.12 -20.45
N CYS A 15 -21.64 2.16 -21.37
CA CYS A 15 -22.85 1.75 -22.09
C CYS A 15 -23.07 0.22 -22.10
N GLY A 16 -22.20 -0.57 -21.50
CA GLY A 16 -22.33 -2.02 -21.42
C GLY A 16 -22.04 -2.78 -22.71
N THR A 17 -21.64 -2.12 -23.81
CA THR A 17 -21.32 -2.80 -25.07
C THR A 17 -20.07 -3.66 -24.90
N ALA A 18 -20.11 -4.91 -25.36
CA ALA A 18 -18.98 -5.82 -25.35
C ALA A 18 -17.85 -5.33 -26.26
N PHE A 19 -16.61 -5.46 -25.80
CA PHE A 19 -15.43 -5.22 -26.61
C PHE A 19 -15.05 -6.46 -27.43
N PRO A 20 -14.55 -6.28 -28.66
CA PRO A 20 -14.00 -7.37 -29.43
C PRO A 20 -12.71 -7.92 -28.79
N THR A 21 -12.43 -9.20 -29.00
CA THR A 21 -11.19 -9.84 -28.57
C THR A 21 -10.18 -9.88 -29.72
N PRO A 22 -8.86 -9.79 -29.42
CA PRO A 22 -8.24 -9.65 -28.08
C PRO A 22 -8.44 -8.26 -27.50
N LEU A 23 -8.49 -8.19 -26.14
CA LEU A 23 -8.61 -6.92 -25.45
C LEU A 23 -7.24 -6.22 -25.40
N VAL A 24 -7.15 -5.08 -26.07
CA VAL A 24 -5.95 -4.21 -26.08
C VAL A 24 -6.29 -2.84 -25.51
N TYR A 25 -5.29 -2.11 -25.02
CA TYR A 25 -5.47 -0.75 -24.52
C TYR A 25 -4.56 0.25 -25.26
N PRO A 26 -4.96 1.51 -25.43
CA PRO A 26 -6.31 2.02 -25.19
C PRO A 26 -7.33 1.38 -26.16
N ARG A 27 -8.61 1.35 -25.78
CA ARG A 27 -9.67 0.83 -26.65
C ARG A 27 -10.81 1.83 -26.75
N THR A 28 -11.39 1.92 -27.95
CA THR A 28 -12.57 2.75 -28.22
C THR A 28 -13.81 1.88 -28.19
N CYS A 29 -14.87 2.33 -27.51
CA CYS A 29 -16.13 1.62 -27.49
C CYS A 29 -16.67 1.46 -28.92
N PRO A 30 -17.02 0.24 -29.34
CA PRO A 30 -17.51 -0.02 -30.71
C PRO A 30 -18.92 0.49 -30.96
N ASN A 31 -19.66 0.89 -29.90
CA ASN A 31 -20.96 1.53 -30.04
C ASN A 31 -20.78 2.97 -30.52
N PRO A 32 -21.25 3.32 -31.77
CA PRO A 32 -21.03 4.67 -32.30
C PRO A 32 -21.73 5.77 -31.53
N ALA A 33 -22.79 5.43 -30.77
CA ALA A 33 -23.48 6.38 -29.90
C ALA A 33 -22.70 6.65 -28.59
N CYS A 34 -21.69 5.83 -28.25
CA CYS A 34 -20.86 5.99 -27.05
C CYS A 34 -19.46 6.49 -27.41
N GLY A 35 -18.72 5.76 -28.24
CA GLY A 35 -17.40 6.15 -28.76
C GLY A 35 -16.31 6.43 -27.71
N VAL A 36 -16.57 6.18 -26.42
CA VAL A 36 -15.63 6.49 -25.33
C VAL A 36 -14.34 5.69 -25.46
N GLN A 37 -13.20 6.34 -25.20
CA GLN A 37 -11.90 5.67 -25.14
C GLN A 37 -11.59 5.26 -23.71
N ILE A 38 -11.22 3.97 -23.52
CA ILE A 38 -10.90 3.37 -22.22
C ILE A 38 -9.41 3.05 -22.17
N TRP A 39 -8.80 3.41 -21.04
CA TRP A 39 -7.40 3.20 -20.73
C TRP A 39 -7.26 2.20 -19.58
N ALA A 40 -6.15 1.46 -19.55
CA ALA A 40 -5.75 0.68 -18.37
C ALA A 40 -4.59 1.42 -17.69
N ASN A 41 -4.91 2.14 -16.65
CA ASN A 41 -3.92 2.88 -15.88
C ASN A 41 -3.43 2.04 -14.68
N PRO A 42 -2.16 2.21 -14.25
CA PRO A 42 -1.69 1.67 -12.98
C PRO A 42 -2.53 2.22 -11.82
N ILE A 43 -2.77 1.38 -10.83
CA ILE A 43 -3.53 1.77 -9.64
C ILE A 43 -2.57 2.44 -8.64
N PRO A 44 -2.86 3.64 -8.12
CA PRO A 44 -2.07 4.26 -7.07
C PRO A 44 -2.30 3.56 -5.72
N VAL A 45 -1.21 3.39 -4.96
CA VAL A 45 -1.20 2.77 -3.64
C VAL A 45 -0.44 3.70 -2.69
N ALA A 46 -1.07 4.18 -1.65
CA ALA A 46 -0.43 4.96 -0.60
C ALA A 46 0.16 4.00 0.45
N VAL A 47 1.44 4.18 0.81
CA VAL A 47 2.13 3.39 1.84
C VAL A 47 2.82 4.35 2.80
N VAL A 48 2.64 4.13 4.09
CA VAL A 48 3.13 5.05 5.14
C VAL A 48 4.29 4.42 5.92
N LEU A 49 5.40 5.15 5.97
CA LEU A 49 6.49 4.95 6.90
C LEU A 49 6.17 5.79 8.14
N GLN A 50 5.56 5.19 9.16
CA GLN A 50 5.22 5.85 10.41
C GLN A 50 6.29 5.56 11.46
N PRO A 51 7.16 6.53 11.77
CA PRO A 51 8.15 6.36 12.83
C PRO A 51 7.50 6.45 14.22
N ILE A 52 7.90 5.54 15.10
CA ILE A 52 7.49 5.53 16.50
C ILE A 52 8.72 5.55 17.38
N VAL A 53 8.78 6.55 18.26
CA VAL A 53 9.87 6.70 19.26
C VAL A 53 9.53 5.87 20.48
N HIS A 54 10.35 4.87 20.77
CA HIS A 54 10.22 3.98 21.91
C HIS A 54 11.54 3.97 22.72
N GLY A 55 11.56 4.73 23.81
CA GLY A 55 12.78 5.01 24.56
C GLY A 55 13.79 5.78 23.71
N GLU A 56 15.00 5.24 23.60
CA GLU A 56 16.08 5.82 22.77
C GLU A 56 16.06 5.34 21.31
N ARG A 57 15.14 4.46 20.96
CA ARG A 57 15.06 3.87 19.62
C ARG A 57 13.87 4.42 18.84
N THR A 58 14.05 4.55 17.54
CA THR A 58 12.94 4.83 16.62
C THR A 58 12.71 3.62 15.73
N GLY A 59 11.51 3.06 15.78
CA GLY A 59 11.08 1.97 14.91
C GLY A 59 10.05 2.45 13.90
N LEU A 60 9.84 1.65 12.86
CA LEU A 60 8.75 1.84 11.91
C LEU A 60 7.56 0.98 12.30
N LEU A 61 6.37 1.58 12.31
CA LEU A 61 5.11 0.89 12.52
C LEU A 61 4.86 -0.09 11.38
N VAL A 62 4.58 -1.34 11.73
CA VAL A 62 4.24 -2.41 10.78
C VAL A 62 3.06 -3.21 11.31
N VAL A 63 2.41 -3.91 10.40
CA VAL A 63 1.35 -4.87 10.71
C VAL A 63 1.73 -6.25 10.21
N ARG A 64 1.26 -7.30 10.92
CA ARG A 64 1.32 -8.68 10.44
C ARG A 64 0.03 -8.97 9.69
N ARG A 65 0.16 -9.27 8.42
CA ARG A 65 -0.98 -9.51 7.52
C ARG A 65 -1.86 -10.68 7.97
N ALA A 66 -3.15 -10.45 8.06
CA ALA A 66 -4.16 -11.49 8.34
C ALA A 66 -4.76 -12.09 7.05
N ILE A 67 -4.51 -11.48 5.88
CA ILE A 67 -5.09 -11.84 4.58
C ILE A 67 -4.05 -12.25 3.54
N GLU A 68 -4.48 -13.01 2.53
CA GLU A 68 -3.69 -13.30 1.34
C GLU A 68 -3.62 -12.07 0.39
N PRO A 69 -2.58 -11.95 -0.40
CA PRO A 69 -1.37 -12.81 -0.43
C PRO A 69 -0.41 -12.51 0.73
N ARG A 70 0.46 -13.47 1.02
CA ARG A 70 1.54 -13.31 2.02
C ARG A 70 1.05 -13.15 3.47
N ARG A 71 -0.03 -13.83 3.83
CA ARG A 71 -0.52 -13.92 5.20
C ARG A 71 0.59 -14.33 6.18
N GLY A 72 0.64 -13.70 7.35
CA GLY A 72 1.62 -13.96 8.41
C GLY A 72 2.91 -13.17 8.28
N LEU A 73 3.20 -12.53 7.15
CA LEU A 73 4.37 -11.66 6.96
C LEU A 73 4.05 -10.22 7.33
N LEU A 74 5.11 -9.45 7.61
CA LEU A 74 5.01 -8.04 7.97
C LEU A 74 4.80 -7.15 6.73
N ALA A 75 4.13 -6.04 6.92
CA ALA A 75 4.01 -5.00 5.92
C ALA A 75 4.02 -3.60 6.57
N LEU A 76 4.52 -2.61 5.85
CA LEU A 76 4.18 -1.22 6.13
C LEU A 76 2.69 -1.05 5.86
N VAL A 77 2.06 -0.16 6.59
CA VAL A 77 0.64 0.15 6.45
C VAL A 77 0.38 0.86 5.13
N GLY A 78 -0.67 0.47 4.41
CA GLY A 78 -1.04 1.15 3.17
C GLY A 78 -1.98 0.34 2.28
N GLY A 79 -2.69 1.07 1.42
CA GLY A 79 -3.68 0.51 0.50
C GLY A 79 -3.94 1.39 -0.71
N PHE A 80 -5.02 1.10 -1.41
CA PHE A 80 -5.39 1.83 -2.61
C PHE A 80 -5.81 3.26 -2.29
N VAL A 81 -5.39 4.18 -3.16
CA VAL A 81 -5.95 5.54 -3.15
C VAL A 81 -7.33 5.46 -3.83
N GLU A 82 -8.36 5.84 -3.12
CA GLU A 82 -9.73 5.82 -3.61
C GLU A 82 -10.04 7.07 -4.46
N GLU A 83 -11.13 7.02 -5.22
CA GLU A 83 -11.60 8.17 -5.99
C GLU A 83 -11.97 9.31 -5.02
N GLN A 84 -11.56 10.53 -5.37
CA GLN A 84 -11.81 11.78 -4.64
C GLN A 84 -11.02 11.94 -3.32
N GLU A 85 -10.09 11.06 -2.99
CA GLU A 85 -9.17 11.32 -1.88
C GLU A 85 -7.75 11.67 -2.37
N THR A 86 -7.00 12.41 -1.57
CA THR A 86 -5.58 12.64 -1.81
C THR A 86 -4.76 11.44 -1.31
N TRP A 87 -3.55 11.24 -1.84
CA TRP A 87 -2.68 10.17 -1.35
C TRP A 87 -2.33 10.32 0.15
N GLN A 88 -2.32 11.55 0.69
CA GLN A 88 -2.15 11.79 2.12
C GLN A 88 -3.37 11.34 2.91
N ALA A 89 -4.57 11.64 2.42
CA ALA A 89 -5.80 11.19 3.04
C ALA A 89 -5.89 9.66 3.04
N ALA A 90 -5.59 9.03 1.89
CA ALA A 90 -5.50 7.58 1.77
C ALA A 90 -4.51 6.99 2.80
N GLY A 91 -3.29 7.53 2.88
CA GLY A 91 -2.29 7.06 3.83
C GLY A 91 -2.75 7.17 5.28
N ALA A 92 -3.38 8.29 5.67
CA ALA A 92 -3.89 8.48 7.03
C ALA A 92 -5.07 7.54 7.33
N ARG A 93 -5.97 7.31 6.39
CA ARG A 93 -7.07 6.36 6.49
C ARG A 93 -6.56 4.94 6.70
N GLU A 94 -5.64 4.49 5.86
CA GLU A 94 -5.05 3.14 5.94
C GLU A 94 -4.32 2.91 7.27
N VAL A 95 -3.57 3.91 7.79
CA VAL A 95 -2.94 3.80 9.11
C VAL A 95 -3.98 3.61 10.21
N PHE A 96 -5.13 4.27 10.09
CA PHE A 96 -6.20 4.07 11.05
C PHE A 96 -6.88 2.71 10.88
N GLU A 97 -7.21 2.28 9.68
CA GLU A 97 -7.93 1.04 9.39
C GLU A 97 -7.10 -0.20 9.74
N GLU A 98 -5.83 -0.25 9.30
CA GLU A 98 -4.97 -1.40 9.52
C GLU A 98 -4.29 -1.41 10.90
N ALA A 99 -3.89 -0.24 11.43
CA ALA A 99 -3.08 -0.14 12.65
C ALA A 99 -3.79 0.54 13.83
N GLY A 100 -4.99 1.06 13.68
CA GLY A 100 -5.76 1.72 14.72
C GLY A 100 -5.20 3.07 15.17
N LEU A 101 -4.19 3.60 14.49
CA LEU A 101 -3.51 4.85 14.84
C LEU A 101 -4.04 6.02 14.00
N ARG A 102 -4.46 7.09 14.65
CA ARG A 102 -4.86 8.32 13.96
C ARG A 102 -3.64 9.22 13.74
N ILE A 103 -3.42 9.60 12.48
CA ILE A 103 -2.41 10.57 12.08
C ILE A 103 -3.03 11.65 11.21
N GLU A 104 -2.41 12.82 11.18
CA GLU A 104 -2.86 13.91 10.33
C GLU A 104 -2.31 13.73 8.90
N ALA A 105 -3.19 13.83 7.91
CA ALA A 105 -2.79 13.73 6.49
C ALA A 105 -1.75 14.81 6.11
N SER A 106 -1.83 16.01 6.70
CA SER A 106 -0.87 17.09 6.52
C SER A 106 0.53 16.79 7.06
N GLY A 107 0.65 15.80 7.95
CA GLY A 107 1.93 15.32 8.50
C GLY A 107 2.66 14.32 7.58
N LEU A 108 2.08 13.95 6.44
CA LEU A 108 2.67 13.04 5.47
C LEU A 108 3.46 13.80 4.40
N SER A 109 4.73 13.47 4.25
CA SER A 109 5.60 14.02 3.22
C SER A 109 6.01 12.95 2.21
N PRO A 110 6.14 13.27 0.91
CA PRO A 110 6.65 12.33 -0.08
C PRO A 110 8.02 11.81 0.31
N PHE A 111 8.22 10.50 0.23
CA PHE A 111 9.51 9.87 0.55
C PHE A 111 10.12 9.16 -0.66
N TRP A 112 9.36 8.27 -1.28
CA TRP A 112 9.79 7.52 -2.45
C TRP A 112 8.58 7.04 -3.24
N TYR A 113 8.72 6.93 -4.56
CA TYR A 113 7.71 6.32 -5.41
C TYR A 113 8.34 5.33 -6.38
N THR A 114 7.60 4.29 -6.72
CA THR A 114 8.04 3.25 -7.66
C THR A 114 6.86 2.49 -8.24
N SER A 115 7.08 1.80 -9.36
CA SER A 115 6.11 0.88 -9.92
C SER A 115 6.38 -0.55 -9.45
N THR A 116 5.34 -1.38 -9.42
CA THR A 116 5.49 -2.83 -9.19
C THR A 116 6.19 -3.50 -10.36
N GLU A 117 6.99 -4.53 -10.08
CA GLU A 117 7.67 -5.38 -11.06
C GLU A 117 7.28 -6.85 -10.85
N PRO A 118 7.32 -7.71 -11.87
CA PRO A 118 7.62 -7.45 -13.29
C PRO A 118 6.44 -6.86 -14.08
N ARG A 119 5.31 -6.62 -13.43
CA ARG A 119 4.11 -6.01 -14.04
C ARG A 119 3.85 -4.66 -13.40
N PRO A 120 4.16 -3.55 -14.06
CA PRO A 120 3.99 -2.20 -13.51
C PRO A 120 2.51 -1.78 -13.55
N ASN A 121 1.65 -2.51 -12.83
CA ASN A 121 0.22 -2.25 -12.76
C ASN A 121 -0.22 -1.49 -11.49
N ARG A 122 0.74 -1.12 -10.63
CA ARG A 122 0.55 -0.25 -9.48
C ARG A 122 1.69 0.75 -9.40
N VAL A 123 1.38 1.94 -8.87
CA VAL A 123 2.37 2.94 -8.47
C VAL A 123 2.28 3.08 -6.96
N LEU A 124 3.34 2.73 -6.25
CA LEU A 124 3.43 2.87 -4.80
C LEU A 124 3.99 4.26 -4.46
N LEU A 125 3.23 4.97 -3.65
CA LEU A 125 3.54 6.30 -3.13
C LEU A 125 3.93 6.14 -1.65
N PHE A 126 5.23 5.94 -1.40
CA PHE A 126 5.75 5.86 -0.03
C PHE A 126 5.87 7.27 0.55
N SER A 127 5.26 7.47 1.70
CA SER A 127 5.31 8.71 2.46
C SER A 127 5.95 8.50 3.83
N ALA A 128 6.68 9.49 4.32
CA ALA A 128 7.15 9.54 5.69
C ALA A 128 6.21 10.39 6.54
N ALA A 129 5.77 9.86 7.67
CA ALA A 129 4.96 10.57 8.63
C ALA A 129 5.83 11.25 9.70
N THR A 130 5.25 12.24 10.39
CA THR A 130 5.86 12.84 11.57
C THR A 130 6.04 11.78 12.67
N PRO A 131 7.22 11.67 13.30
CA PRO A 131 7.44 10.71 14.37
C PRO A 131 6.47 10.94 15.56
N LEU A 132 5.97 9.84 16.13
CA LEU A 132 5.11 9.86 17.32
C LEU A 132 5.75 9.06 18.46
N PRO A 133 5.50 9.42 19.73
CA PRO A 133 5.94 8.61 20.85
C PRO A 133 5.15 7.30 20.93
N ALA A 134 5.74 6.24 21.49
CA ALA A 134 5.06 4.95 21.66
C ALA A 134 3.80 5.06 22.52
N SER A 135 3.72 6.05 23.40
CA SER A 135 2.52 6.35 24.21
C SER A 135 1.32 6.82 23.37
N ALA A 136 1.54 7.23 22.12
CA ALA A 136 0.46 7.60 21.20
C ALA A 136 -0.22 6.36 20.58
N LEU A 137 0.37 5.17 20.71
CA LEU A 137 -0.21 3.94 20.18
C LEU A 137 -1.39 3.49 21.08
N PRO A 138 -2.64 3.46 20.58
CA PRO A 138 -3.77 2.94 21.34
C PRO A 138 -3.66 1.40 21.45
N PRO A 139 -4.43 0.75 22.33
CA PRO A 139 -4.61 -0.72 22.24
C PRO A 139 -4.97 -1.15 20.84
N PHE A 140 -4.41 -2.27 20.39
CA PHE A 140 -4.66 -2.79 19.07
C PHE A 140 -5.38 -4.15 19.15
N PRO A 141 -6.69 -4.21 18.93
CA PRO A 141 -7.37 -5.47 18.66
C PRO A 141 -7.08 -5.92 17.22
N PRO A 142 -6.79 -7.22 16.98
CA PRO A 142 -6.70 -7.74 15.63
C PRO A 142 -7.95 -7.40 14.82
N ASN A 143 -7.76 -7.16 13.53
CA ASN A 143 -8.84 -6.86 12.58
C ASN A 143 -8.80 -7.82 11.37
N ALA A 144 -9.66 -7.58 10.37
CA ALA A 144 -9.76 -8.45 9.21
C ALA A 144 -8.46 -8.50 8.37
N GLU A 145 -7.65 -7.44 8.38
CA GLU A 145 -6.46 -7.30 7.54
C GLU A 145 -5.15 -7.48 8.30
N ALA A 146 -5.14 -7.17 9.60
CA ALA A 146 -3.97 -7.23 10.46
C ALA A 146 -4.23 -8.07 11.72
N SER A 147 -3.42 -9.12 11.92
CA SER A 147 -3.48 -9.96 13.13
C SER A 147 -2.64 -9.41 14.28
N GLU A 148 -1.67 -8.56 13.98
CA GLU A 148 -0.74 -8.00 14.95
C GLU A 148 -0.22 -6.65 14.43
N ARG A 149 0.04 -5.73 15.33
CA ARG A 149 0.74 -4.47 15.08
C ARG A 149 1.99 -4.43 15.91
N GLY A 150 3.11 -4.02 15.31
CA GLY A 150 4.39 -3.93 16.00
C GLY A 150 5.30 -2.87 15.40
N LEU A 151 6.55 -2.88 15.84
CA LEU A 151 7.59 -1.96 15.39
C LEU A 151 8.80 -2.75 14.92
N VAL A 152 9.38 -2.35 13.78
CA VAL A 152 10.70 -2.85 13.36
C VAL A 152 11.74 -1.76 13.60
N PHE A 153 12.91 -2.11 14.18
CA PHE A 153 13.89 -1.14 14.67
C PHE A 153 15.18 -1.07 13.87
N GLY A 154 15.33 -1.84 12.81
CA GLY A 154 16.54 -1.82 11.99
C GLY A 154 16.33 -2.41 10.60
N PRO A 155 17.26 -2.14 9.66
CA PRO A 155 17.11 -2.53 8.27
C PRO A 155 17.48 -3.98 7.97
N SER A 156 18.31 -4.63 8.79
CA SER A 156 18.89 -5.94 8.43
C SER A 156 17.85 -7.06 8.57
N GLY A 157 17.68 -7.87 7.51
CA GLY A 157 16.77 -9.01 7.50
C GLY A 157 15.31 -8.68 7.15
N LEU A 158 14.99 -7.44 6.81
CA LEU A 158 13.62 -7.05 6.46
C LEU A 158 13.09 -7.80 5.24
N ALA A 159 13.94 -8.13 4.28
CA ALA A 159 13.56 -8.87 3.08
C ALA A 159 12.97 -10.26 3.38
N ASP A 160 13.37 -10.88 4.49
CA ASP A 160 12.94 -12.23 4.87
C ASP A 160 11.59 -12.22 5.61
N VAL A 161 11.24 -11.11 6.26
CA VAL A 161 10.05 -11.02 7.10
C VAL A 161 8.93 -10.16 6.50
N PHE A 162 9.24 -9.33 5.51
CA PHE A 162 8.23 -8.50 4.84
C PHE A 162 7.50 -9.25 3.72
N ALA A 163 6.22 -9.03 3.63
CA ALA A 163 5.35 -9.58 2.60
C ALA A 163 5.74 -9.10 1.18
N PHE A 164 6.18 -7.85 1.09
CA PHE A 164 6.43 -7.17 -0.18
C PHE A 164 7.86 -6.62 -0.24
N PRO A 165 8.67 -7.03 -1.23
CA PRO A 165 10.05 -6.56 -1.34
C PRO A 165 10.18 -5.03 -1.43
N LEU A 166 9.18 -4.34 -2.01
CA LEU A 166 9.21 -2.88 -2.11
C LEU A 166 8.97 -2.21 -0.75
N HIS A 167 8.20 -2.83 0.16
CA HIS A 167 8.03 -2.35 1.54
C HIS A 167 9.33 -2.51 2.33
N ALA A 168 10.00 -3.66 2.23
CA ALA A 168 11.32 -3.86 2.85
C ALA A 168 12.33 -2.81 2.36
N ARG A 169 12.41 -2.60 1.04
CA ARG A 169 13.30 -1.60 0.44
C ARG A 169 12.98 -0.17 0.89
N ALA A 170 11.71 0.19 1.04
CA ALA A 170 11.32 1.50 1.55
C ALA A 170 11.73 1.70 3.01
N ALA A 171 11.55 0.68 3.86
CA ALA A 171 11.99 0.70 5.25
C ALA A 171 13.53 0.77 5.36
N GLU A 172 14.26 -0.02 4.56
CA GLU A 172 15.73 0.05 4.49
C GLU A 172 16.23 1.46 4.12
N ARG A 173 15.61 2.08 3.10
CA ARG A 173 15.92 3.46 2.69
C ARG A 173 15.65 4.47 3.81
N TYR A 174 14.54 4.28 4.54
CA TYR A 174 14.21 5.14 5.66
C TYR A 174 15.27 5.03 6.76
N PHE A 175 15.60 3.83 7.21
CA PHE A 175 16.63 3.60 8.23
C PHE A 175 17.99 4.16 7.80
N ALA A 176 18.38 3.93 6.56
CA ALA A 176 19.63 4.50 6.02
C ALA A 176 19.65 6.03 6.06
N ALA A 177 18.53 6.68 5.70
CA ALA A 177 18.41 8.15 5.75
C ALA A 177 18.46 8.70 7.19
N GLN A 178 18.10 7.89 8.20
CA GLN A 178 18.19 8.24 9.62
C GLN A 178 19.51 7.79 10.25
N GLY A 179 20.44 7.16 9.51
CA GLY A 179 21.68 6.61 10.07
C GLY A 179 21.46 5.40 11.00
N ILE A 180 20.29 4.78 10.95
CA ILE A 180 19.95 3.62 11.78
C ILE A 180 20.48 2.35 11.12
N THR A 181 21.19 1.53 11.88
CA THR A 181 21.75 0.25 11.48
C THR A 181 21.31 -0.85 12.46
N GLY A 182 21.59 -2.11 12.14
CA GLY A 182 21.32 -3.26 13.01
C GLY A 182 20.18 -4.15 12.51
N ALA A 183 19.88 -5.20 13.28
CA ALA A 183 18.83 -6.16 12.97
C ALA A 183 17.41 -5.54 13.11
N HIS A 184 16.48 -6.13 12.38
CA HIS A 184 15.06 -5.80 12.54
C HIS A 184 14.54 -6.51 13.80
N ASP A 185 14.57 -5.90 14.94
CA ASP A 185 13.81 -6.40 16.09
C ASP A 185 12.32 -6.07 15.87
N PHE A 186 11.42 -7.06 16.15
CA PHE A 186 9.97 -6.91 16.03
C PHE A 186 9.28 -7.20 17.36
#